data_e3f1be8fc81a0db13c084d81c3bbdfce
#
_entry.id   e3f1be8fc81a0db13c084d81c3bbdfce
#
_cell.length_a   1.000
_cell.length_b   1.000
_cell.length_c   1.000
_cell.angle_alpha   90.00
_cell.angle_beta   90.00
_cell.angle_gamma   90.00
#
_symmetry.space_group_name_H-M   'P 1'
#
loop_
_entity.id
_entity.type
_entity.pdbx_description
1 polymer ?
#
loop_
_entity_poly.entity_id
_entity_poly.type
_entity_poly.pdbx_seq_one_letter_code
_entity_poly.pdbx_strand_id
1 'polypeptide(L)'
;MSGAPPVSARGLVKRYGDITAVAGVDLTVERGDVFGYLGPNGAGKTTSLRMLLGLIRPTEGSAQLFGRDPLEMGARALDGVAGFVEGPRFYPYLSGRKNLRLLADLDGGAPAARIEEVLDVVELRDRAKDRVGGYSHGMRQRLGIAASLLREPQLLLLDEPTTGLDPAGMRDMRELVKRLAAEGITILLSSHILAEVEELCNRVAIIRSGRIIYEGLLQELLQSAAGGFRLRASDPERARAVLLARGVEGVQLVDGELRFQADAAAIEAATVALGQAGIGISALVPNSATLEELFLGMTEEEAA
;
A
#
# COMPACT_ATOMS: atom_id res chain seq x y z
N MET A 1 6.44 -26.69 -4.12
CA MET A 1 5.17 -27.03 -3.45
C MET A 1 4.53 -25.69 -3.05
N SER A 2 3.45 -25.29 -3.71
CA SER A 2 2.72 -24.05 -3.40
C SER A 2 2.02 -24.26 -2.06
N GLY A 3 2.58 -23.69 -0.98
CA GLY A 3 1.90 -23.65 0.32
C GLY A 3 0.72 -22.69 0.24
N ALA A 4 -0.19 -22.73 1.23
CA ALA A 4 -1.30 -21.80 1.33
C ALA A 4 -0.79 -20.35 1.34
N PRO A 5 -1.53 -19.39 0.72
CA PRO A 5 -1.14 -17.98 0.70
C PRO A 5 -1.06 -17.42 2.12
N PRO A 6 -0.17 -16.44 2.36
CA PRO A 6 -0.06 -15.74 3.65
C PRO A 6 -1.39 -15.17 4.15
N VAL A 7 -2.21 -14.62 3.26
CA VAL A 7 -3.57 -14.13 3.57
C VAL A 7 -4.54 -14.62 2.51
N SER A 8 -5.67 -15.15 2.95
CA SER A 8 -6.81 -15.44 2.09
C SER A 8 -8.10 -15.07 2.83
N ALA A 9 -8.90 -14.20 2.24
CA ALA A 9 -10.21 -13.82 2.73
C ALA A 9 -11.25 -14.08 1.65
N ARG A 10 -12.44 -14.55 2.05
CA ARG A 10 -13.55 -14.84 1.13
C ARG A 10 -14.86 -14.31 1.70
N GLY A 11 -15.47 -13.42 0.93
CA GLY A 11 -16.78 -12.85 1.21
C GLY A 11 -16.87 -12.20 2.59
N LEU A 12 -15.80 -11.56 3.09
CA LEU A 12 -15.79 -10.94 4.42
C LEU A 12 -16.83 -9.83 4.52
N VAL A 13 -17.75 -9.98 5.46
CA VAL A 13 -18.74 -8.94 5.79
C VAL A 13 -18.63 -8.60 7.26
N LYS A 14 -18.73 -7.32 7.57
CA LYS A 14 -18.86 -6.83 8.94
C LYS A 14 -19.95 -5.77 9.05
N ARG A 15 -20.96 -6.08 9.85
CA ARG A 15 -22.05 -5.15 10.20
C ARG A 15 -21.97 -4.78 11.68
N TYR A 16 -22.21 -3.53 11.98
CA TYR A 16 -22.38 -2.98 13.33
C TYR A 16 -23.74 -2.29 13.39
N GLY A 17 -24.75 -3.01 13.86
CA GLY A 17 -26.14 -2.56 13.74
C GLY A 17 -26.50 -2.33 12.26
N ASP A 18 -26.93 -1.13 11.94
CA ASP A 18 -27.33 -0.74 10.58
C ASP A 18 -26.14 -0.34 9.68
N ILE A 19 -24.93 -0.24 10.24
CA ILE A 19 -23.74 0.15 9.48
C ILE A 19 -23.02 -1.09 8.96
N THR A 20 -22.87 -1.17 7.63
CA THR A 20 -22.04 -2.18 6.98
C THR A 20 -20.65 -1.60 6.75
N ALA A 21 -19.70 -1.96 7.60
CA ALA A 21 -18.32 -1.47 7.53
C ALA A 21 -17.48 -2.20 6.47
N VAL A 22 -17.80 -3.49 6.21
CA VAL A 22 -17.18 -4.33 5.17
C VAL A 22 -18.30 -5.14 4.51
N ALA A 23 -18.33 -5.18 3.18
CA ALA A 23 -19.49 -5.61 2.41
C ALA A 23 -19.13 -6.66 1.33
N GLY A 24 -18.47 -7.75 1.73
CA GLY A 24 -18.11 -8.86 0.87
C GLY A 24 -16.72 -8.72 0.27
N VAL A 25 -15.68 -8.59 1.12
CA VAL A 25 -14.29 -8.50 0.70
C VAL A 25 -13.71 -9.88 0.44
N ASP A 26 -13.23 -10.08 -0.80
CA ASP A 26 -12.31 -11.13 -1.18
C ASP A 26 -10.91 -10.54 -1.27
N LEU A 27 -9.88 -11.23 -0.75
CA LEU A 27 -8.51 -10.72 -0.72
C LEU A 27 -7.53 -11.87 -0.69
N THR A 28 -6.49 -11.83 -1.54
CA THR A 28 -5.40 -12.80 -1.52
C THR A 28 -4.06 -12.09 -1.55
N VAL A 29 -3.20 -12.38 -0.56
CA VAL A 29 -1.81 -11.90 -0.51
C VAL A 29 -0.89 -13.10 -0.75
N GLU A 30 -0.02 -12.98 -1.75
CA GLU A 30 0.92 -14.03 -2.11
C GLU A 30 2.24 -13.87 -1.35
N ARG A 31 3.05 -14.94 -1.30
CA ARG A 31 4.36 -14.89 -0.64
C ARG A 31 5.30 -13.93 -1.38
N GLY A 32 5.97 -13.08 -0.61
CA GLY A 32 6.91 -12.08 -1.13
C GLY A 32 6.23 -10.80 -1.64
N ASP A 33 4.89 -10.70 -1.56
CA ASP A 33 4.21 -9.45 -1.87
C ASP A 33 4.53 -8.35 -0.85
N VAL A 34 4.68 -7.14 -1.36
CA VAL A 34 4.39 -5.92 -0.62
C VAL A 34 3.03 -5.46 -1.08
N PHE A 35 2.01 -5.85 -0.34
CA PHE A 35 0.63 -5.68 -0.72
C PHE A 35 0.03 -4.41 -0.07
N GLY A 36 -0.43 -3.48 -0.89
CA GLY A 36 -1.11 -2.25 -0.45
C GLY A 36 -2.61 -2.44 -0.33
N TYR A 37 -3.19 -2.21 0.85
CA TYR A 37 -4.62 -2.17 1.07
C TYR A 37 -5.08 -0.72 1.17
N LEU A 38 -5.48 -0.16 0.04
CA LEU A 38 -5.65 1.26 -0.19
C LEU A 38 -7.12 1.69 -0.12
N GLY A 39 -7.39 2.83 0.50
CA GLY A 39 -8.73 3.41 0.52
C GLY A 39 -8.84 4.61 1.45
N PRO A 40 -9.90 5.43 1.33
CA PRO A 40 -10.11 6.58 2.19
C PRO A 40 -10.35 6.15 3.65
N ASN A 41 -10.32 7.13 4.54
CA ASN A 41 -10.71 6.90 5.93
C ASN A 41 -12.18 6.45 6.01
N GLY A 42 -12.45 5.44 6.83
CA GLY A 42 -13.79 4.85 6.94
C GLY A 42 -14.14 3.82 5.84
N ALA A 43 -13.28 3.54 4.87
CA ALA A 43 -13.55 2.55 3.81
C ALA A 43 -13.64 1.10 4.30
N GLY A 44 -13.23 0.81 5.55
CA GLY A 44 -13.27 -0.55 6.12
C GLY A 44 -11.90 -1.21 6.27
N LYS A 45 -10.78 -0.53 5.97
CA LYS A 45 -9.41 -1.08 6.02
C LYS A 45 -9.10 -1.74 7.37
N THR A 46 -9.07 -0.96 8.44
CA THR A 46 -8.78 -1.43 9.79
C THR A 46 -9.74 -2.53 10.25
N THR A 47 -11.03 -2.44 9.87
CA THR A 47 -12.02 -3.49 10.17
C THR A 47 -11.67 -4.80 9.47
N SER A 48 -11.27 -4.75 8.20
CA SER A 48 -10.81 -5.92 7.46
C SER A 48 -9.56 -6.54 8.10
N LEU A 49 -8.55 -5.73 8.43
CA LEU A 49 -7.32 -6.20 9.08
C LEU A 49 -7.60 -6.86 10.44
N ARG A 50 -8.53 -6.31 11.22
CA ARG A 50 -8.96 -6.93 12.49
C ARG A 50 -9.65 -8.27 12.29
N MET A 51 -10.46 -8.43 11.23
CA MET A 51 -11.07 -9.72 10.88
C MET A 51 -10.02 -10.73 10.44
N LEU A 52 -9.06 -10.33 9.60
CA LEU A 52 -7.95 -11.18 9.16
C LEU A 52 -7.14 -11.75 10.33
N LEU A 53 -6.92 -10.95 11.38
CA LEU A 53 -6.20 -11.35 12.59
C LEU A 53 -7.07 -12.05 13.65
N GLY A 54 -8.38 -12.24 13.38
CA GLY A 54 -9.32 -12.83 14.35
C GLY A 54 -9.60 -11.94 15.57
N LEU A 55 -9.21 -10.65 15.53
CA LEU A 55 -9.47 -9.70 16.62
C LEU A 55 -10.94 -9.33 16.72
N ILE A 56 -11.68 -9.41 15.63
CA ILE A 56 -13.13 -9.32 15.58
C ILE A 56 -13.69 -10.42 14.69
N ARG A 57 -14.85 -10.94 15.05
CA ARG A 57 -15.55 -11.94 14.24
C ARG A 57 -16.25 -11.27 13.06
N PRO A 58 -16.08 -11.75 11.81
CA PRO A 58 -16.90 -11.33 10.68
C PRO A 58 -18.37 -11.66 10.92
N THR A 59 -19.26 -10.93 10.28
CA THR A 59 -20.70 -11.26 10.24
C THR A 59 -20.96 -12.40 9.27
N GLU A 60 -20.23 -12.39 8.13
CA GLU A 60 -20.26 -13.42 7.09
C GLU A 60 -18.85 -13.58 6.50
N GLY A 61 -18.60 -14.70 5.83
CA GLY A 61 -17.33 -14.98 5.19
C GLY A 61 -16.29 -15.57 6.14
N SER A 62 -15.08 -15.78 5.62
CA SER A 62 -13.97 -16.39 6.36
C SER A 62 -12.63 -15.76 5.98
N ALA A 63 -11.65 -15.86 6.87
CA ALA A 63 -10.28 -15.45 6.64
C ALA A 63 -9.32 -16.55 7.08
N GLN A 64 -8.21 -16.69 6.36
CA GLN A 64 -7.14 -17.65 6.70
C GLN A 64 -5.79 -16.96 6.60
N LEU A 65 -4.91 -17.30 7.52
CA LEU A 65 -3.50 -16.93 7.54
C LEU A 65 -2.66 -18.20 7.37
N PHE A 66 -1.92 -18.30 6.26
CA PHE A 66 -1.21 -19.54 5.89
C PHE A 66 -2.12 -20.79 5.91
N GLY A 67 -3.40 -20.65 5.48
CA GLY A 67 -4.39 -21.71 5.48
C GLY A 67 -5.00 -22.04 6.84
N ARG A 68 -4.74 -21.25 7.89
CA ARG A 68 -5.25 -21.41 9.25
C ARG A 68 -6.28 -20.33 9.58
N ASP A 69 -7.45 -20.73 10.06
CA ASP A 69 -8.52 -19.79 10.47
C ASP A 69 -8.22 -19.26 11.89
N PRO A 70 -8.02 -17.91 12.05
CA PRO A 70 -7.75 -17.32 13.37
C PRO A 70 -8.91 -17.44 14.37
N LEU A 71 -10.14 -17.57 13.91
CA LEU A 71 -11.31 -17.74 14.78
C LEU A 71 -11.44 -19.17 15.33
N GLU A 72 -10.95 -20.16 14.58
CA GLU A 72 -10.98 -21.56 14.97
C GLU A 72 -9.73 -21.94 15.78
N MET A 73 -8.55 -21.50 15.32
CA MET A 73 -7.27 -21.91 15.87
C MET A 73 -6.69 -20.92 16.90
N GLY A 74 -7.28 -19.73 17.04
CA GLY A 74 -6.81 -18.68 17.95
C GLY A 74 -5.36 -18.28 17.66
N ALA A 75 -4.56 -18.12 18.71
CA ALA A 75 -3.17 -17.66 18.60
C ALA A 75 -2.29 -18.55 17.71
N ARG A 76 -2.60 -19.84 17.55
CA ARG A 76 -1.85 -20.77 16.68
C ARG A 76 -1.97 -20.41 15.20
N ALA A 77 -3.04 -19.75 14.79
CA ALA A 77 -3.18 -19.26 13.42
C ALA A 77 -2.21 -18.11 13.11
N LEU A 78 -1.74 -17.42 14.14
CA LEU A 78 -0.83 -16.27 14.04
C LEU A 78 0.65 -16.68 14.04
N ASP A 79 0.99 -17.98 14.04
CA ASP A 79 2.37 -18.40 13.92
C ASP A 79 2.93 -17.96 12.56
N GLY A 80 4.04 -17.22 12.57
CA GLY A 80 4.64 -16.60 11.42
C GLY A 80 3.98 -15.29 10.99
N VAL A 81 3.01 -14.77 11.76
CA VAL A 81 2.33 -13.49 11.53
C VAL A 81 2.66 -12.54 12.67
N ALA A 82 3.06 -11.31 12.33
CA ALA A 82 3.21 -10.25 13.31
C ALA A 82 2.78 -8.90 12.70
N GLY A 83 2.71 -7.87 13.52
CA GLY A 83 2.33 -6.52 13.08
C GLY A 83 1.55 -5.78 14.15
N PHE A 84 0.90 -4.71 13.71
CA PHE A 84 0.02 -3.93 14.59
C PHE A 84 -1.16 -3.35 13.79
N VAL A 85 -2.25 -3.14 14.51
CA VAL A 85 -3.46 -2.45 14.02
C VAL A 85 -3.69 -1.23 14.91
N GLU A 86 -3.97 -0.07 14.31
CA GLU A 86 -4.15 1.23 15.02
C GLU A 86 -2.89 1.77 15.71
N GLY A 87 -1.75 1.33 15.27
CA GLY A 87 -0.47 1.76 15.82
C GLY A 87 -0.04 1.04 17.11
N PRO A 88 1.28 0.94 17.31
CA PRO A 88 1.84 0.20 18.45
C PRO A 88 1.68 0.97 19.74
N ARG A 89 1.31 0.25 20.83
CA ARG A 89 1.18 0.81 22.17
C ARG A 89 2.20 0.20 23.11
N PHE A 90 2.89 1.05 23.85
CA PHE A 90 3.95 0.68 24.78
C PHE A 90 3.74 1.33 26.13
N TYR A 91 4.36 0.79 27.17
CA TYR A 91 4.43 1.42 28.48
C TYR A 91 5.36 2.65 28.43
N PRO A 92 4.85 3.88 28.53
CA PRO A 92 5.62 5.10 28.31
C PRO A 92 6.70 5.34 29.33
N TYR A 93 6.55 4.80 30.55
CA TYR A 93 7.51 4.90 31.64
C TYR A 93 8.65 3.88 31.57
N LEU A 94 8.55 2.86 30.69
CA LEU A 94 9.62 1.91 30.42
C LEU A 94 10.45 2.38 29.21
N SER A 95 11.70 1.94 29.17
CA SER A 95 12.56 2.13 27.99
C SER A 95 12.11 1.26 26.81
N GLY A 96 12.54 1.60 25.58
CA GLY A 96 12.27 0.80 24.40
C GLY A 96 12.69 -0.66 24.59
N ARG A 97 13.93 -0.89 25.05
CA ARG A 97 14.44 -2.23 25.35
C ARG A 97 13.62 -2.99 26.38
N LYS A 98 13.16 -2.32 27.45
CA LYS A 98 12.32 -2.95 28.48
C LYS A 98 10.93 -3.32 27.93
N ASN A 99 10.35 -2.49 27.06
CA ASN A 99 9.09 -2.83 26.39
C ASN A 99 9.27 -4.08 25.51
N LEU A 100 10.33 -4.15 24.69
CA LEU A 100 10.62 -5.34 23.87
C LEU A 100 10.85 -6.58 24.74
N ARG A 101 11.59 -6.43 25.86
CA ARG A 101 11.81 -7.55 26.79
C ARG A 101 10.51 -8.07 27.38
N LEU A 102 9.61 -7.18 27.80
CA LEU A 102 8.30 -7.57 28.32
C LEU A 102 7.49 -8.36 27.31
N LEU A 103 7.48 -7.92 26.02
CA LEU A 103 6.80 -8.65 24.94
C LEU A 103 7.44 -10.01 24.68
N ALA A 104 8.77 -10.10 24.68
CA ALA A 104 9.48 -11.36 24.52
C ALA A 104 9.18 -12.32 25.67
N ASP A 105 9.07 -11.83 26.91
CA ASP A 105 8.76 -12.66 28.07
C ASP A 105 7.32 -13.22 28.00
N LEU A 106 6.37 -12.48 27.42
CA LEU A 106 5.01 -12.97 27.15
C LEU A 106 4.98 -14.09 26.11
N ASP A 107 5.95 -14.12 25.20
CA ASP A 107 6.16 -15.19 24.21
C ASP A 107 7.10 -16.32 24.71
N GLY A 108 7.23 -16.50 26.02
CA GLY A 108 8.05 -17.54 26.62
C GLY A 108 9.54 -17.21 26.73
N GLY A 109 9.94 -15.97 26.45
CA GLY A 109 11.29 -15.44 26.66
C GLY A 109 12.31 -15.73 25.55
N ALA A 110 12.09 -16.71 24.70
CA ALA A 110 13.03 -17.06 23.61
C ALA A 110 13.34 -15.87 22.67
N PRO A 111 12.35 -15.05 22.25
CA PRO A 111 12.60 -13.89 21.41
C PRO A 111 13.50 -12.80 22.02
N ALA A 112 13.76 -12.86 23.34
CA ALA A 112 14.60 -11.87 24.02
C ALA A 112 16.07 -11.84 23.51
N ALA A 113 16.58 -12.94 22.98
CA ALA A 113 17.92 -13.00 22.39
C ALA A 113 18.06 -12.08 21.16
N ARG A 114 16.96 -11.76 20.47
CA ARG A 114 16.94 -10.94 19.27
C ARG A 114 16.73 -9.43 19.52
N ILE A 115 16.56 -9.01 20.77
CA ILE A 115 16.23 -7.60 21.08
C ILE A 115 17.26 -6.63 20.49
N GLU A 116 18.56 -6.93 20.60
CA GLU A 116 19.60 -6.04 20.09
C GLU A 116 19.59 -6.01 18.56
N GLU A 117 19.42 -7.17 17.92
CA GLU A 117 19.29 -7.29 16.46
C GLU A 117 18.13 -6.46 15.91
N VAL A 118 16.92 -6.65 16.46
CA VAL A 118 15.75 -5.92 15.96
C VAL A 118 15.83 -4.42 16.24
N LEU A 119 16.50 -3.99 17.33
CA LEU A 119 16.77 -2.58 17.61
C LEU A 119 17.72 -1.96 16.59
N ASP A 120 18.70 -2.73 16.10
CA ASP A 120 19.60 -2.31 15.02
C ASP A 120 18.84 -2.18 13.71
N VAL A 121 18.04 -3.20 13.35
CA VAL A 121 17.22 -3.19 12.11
C VAL A 121 16.36 -1.94 12.02
N VAL A 122 15.74 -1.52 13.14
CA VAL A 122 14.88 -0.34 13.14
C VAL A 122 15.60 0.97 13.53
N GLU A 123 16.93 0.93 13.69
CA GLU A 123 17.80 2.10 14.01
C GLU A 123 17.40 2.78 15.34
N LEU A 124 17.07 2.00 16.35
CA LEU A 124 16.71 2.48 17.69
C LEU A 124 17.69 2.05 18.79
N ARG A 125 18.82 1.41 18.45
CA ARG A 125 19.79 0.89 19.42
C ARG A 125 20.29 1.97 20.39
N ASP A 126 20.67 3.14 19.88
CA ASP A 126 21.22 4.23 20.68
C ASP A 126 20.17 4.85 21.62
N ARG A 127 18.91 4.78 21.22
CA ARG A 127 17.77 5.31 21.97
C ARG A 127 17.06 4.24 22.82
N ALA A 128 17.49 2.99 22.75
CA ALA A 128 16.81 1.84 23.37
C ALA A 128 16.72 1.93 24.90
N LYS A 129 17.59 2.71 25.55
CA LYS A 129 17.58 2.95 27.00
C LYS A 129 16.65 4.08 27.43
N ASP A 130 16.22 4.94 26.49
CA ASP A 130 15.34 6.07 26.78
C ASP A 130 13.91 5.58 27.01
N ARG A 131 13.16 6.31 27.84
CA ARG A 131 11.73 6.03 28.08
C ARG A 131 10.91 6.29 26.83
N VAL A 132 10.01 5.37 26.50
CA VAL A 132 9.16 5.47 25.30
C VAL A 132 8.23 6.69 25.33
N GLY A 133 7.90 7.21 26.51
CA GLY A 133 7.17 8.47 26.66
C GLY A 133 7.87 9.68 26.01
N GLY A 134 9.20 9.66 25.87
CA GLY A 134 9.99 10.67 25.15
C GLY A 134 10.26 10.37 23.68
N TYR A 135 9.72 9.26 23.13
CA TYR A 135 9.90 8.92 21.73
C TYR A 135 9.03 9.80 20.83
N SER A 136 9.56 10.16 19.66
CA SER A 136 8.74 10.71 18.57
C SER A 136 7.71 9.69 18.09
N HIS A 137 6.75 10.12 17.27
CA HIS A 137 5.78 9.19 16.70
C HIS A 137 6.49 8.13 15.83
N GLY A 138 7.43 8.55 14.96
CA GLY A 138 8.22 7.63 14.14
C GLY A 138 9.05 6.63 14.94
N MET A 139 9.65 7.05 16.05
CA MET A 139 10.36 6.13 16.95
C MET A 139 9.42 5.08 17.57
N ARG A 140 8.18 5.44 17.89
CA ARG A 140 7.19 4.47 18.39
C ARG A 140 6.76 3.50 17.30
N GLN A 141 6.54 3.97 16.06
CA GLN A 141 6.24 3.11 14.90
C GLN A 141 7.39 2.12 14.64
N ARG A 142 8.63 2.59 14.59
CA ARG A 142 9.81 1.74 14.44
C ARG A 142 9.94 0.71 15.58
N LEU A 143 9.67 1.11 16.82
CA LEU A 143 9.65 0.17 17.95
C LEU A 143 8.54 -0.89 17.79
N GLY A 144 7.39 -0.54 17.19
CA GLY A 144 6.32 -1.48 16.84
C GLY A 144 6.77 -2.53 15.83
N ILE A 145 7.51 -2.11 14.80
CA ILE A 145 8.13 -3.04 13.86
C ILE A 145 9.17 -3.91 14.57
N ALA A 146 10.04 -3.34 15.42
CA ALA A 146 10.99 -4.13 16.22
C ALA A 146 10.30 -5.20 17.06
N ALA A 147 9.19 -4.85 17.71
CA ALA A 147 8.38 -5.79 18.48
C ALA A 147 7.83 -6.94 17.61
N SER A 148 7.39 -6.60 16.39
CA SER A 148 6.89 -7.58 15.43
C SER A 148 8.00 -8.52 14.94
N LEU A 149 9.20 -8.00 14.70
CA LEU A 149 10.35 -8.77 14.23
C LEU A 149 10.93 -9.76 15.26
N LEU A 150 10.63 -9.59 16.54
CA LEU A 150 11.07 -10.53 17.60
C LEU A 150 10.63 -11.96 17.32
N ARG A 151 9.51 -12.18 16.63
CA ARG A 151 8.89 -13.47 16.35
C ARG A 151 9.28 -14.05 14.99
N GLU A 152 10.23 -13.48 14.27
CA GLU A 152 10.65 -13.90 12.92
C GLU A 152 9.46 -14.10 11.95
N PRO A 153 8.65 -13.05 11.72
CA PRO A 153 7.44 -13.23 10.94
C PRO A 153 7.74 -13.53 9.46
N GLN A 154 6.90 -14.36 8.85
CA GLN A 154 6.83 -14.54 7.40
C GLN A 154 5.83 -13.56 6.76
N LEU A 155 4.88 -13.06 7.56
CA LEU A 155 3.91 -12.03 7.19
C LEU A 155 3.93 -10.91 8.22
N LEU A 156 4.17 -9.68 7.74
CA LEU A 156 4.10 -8.46 8.55
C LEU A 156 2.86 -7.66 8.12
N LEU A 157 1.95 -7.41 9.07
CA LEU A 157 0.73 -6.66 8.86
C LEU A 157 0.84 -5.30 9.54
N LEU A 158 0.76 -4.21 8.75
CA LEU A 158 0.96 -2.84 9.21
C LEU A 158 -0.25 -1.97 8.86
N ASP A 159 -0.95 -1.50 9.88
CA ASP A 159 -2.08 -0.60 9.69
C ASP A 159 -1.60 0.86 9.74
N GLU A 160 -1.60 1.52 8.57
CA GLU A 160 -1.20 2.92 8.36
C GLU A 160 0.17 3.28 9.01
N PRO A 161 1.27 2.58 8.67
CA PRO A 161 2.54 2.69 9.38
C PRO A 161 3.20 4.07 9.30
N THR A 162 2.85 4.90 8.33
CA THR A 162 3.42 6.24 8.09
C THR A 162 2.53 7.38 8.57
N THR A 163 1.29 7.08 8.97
CA THR A 163 0.34 8.11 9.41
C THR A 163 0.89 8.89 10.60
N GLY A 164 0.85 10.23 10.49
CA GLY A 164 1.33 11.14 11.54
C GLY A 164 2.85 11.30 11.61
N LEU A 165 3.59 10.79 10.64
CA LEU A 165 5.02 11.04 10.48
C LEU A 165 5.26 12.32 9.69
N ASP A 166 6.38 12.97 9.97
CA ASP A 166 6.92 14.02 9.10
C ASP A 166 7.50 13.42 7.80
N PRO A 167 7.78 14.22 6.76
CA PRO A 167 8.27 13.69 5.48
C PRO A 167 9.57 12.88 5.59
N ALA A 168 10.44 13.20 6.54
CA ALA A 168 11.67 12.45 6.78
C ALA A 168 11.35 11.08 7.38
N GLY A 169 10.51 11.04 8.42
CA GLY A 169 10.06 9.81 9.06
C GLY A 169 9.27 8.89 8.12
N MET A 170 8.46 9.45 7.21
CA MET A 170 7.78 8.68 6.17
C MET A 170 8.78 8.00 5.22
N ARG A 171 9.80 8.72 4.76
CA ARG A 171 10.86 8.18 3.90
C ARG A 171 11.62 7.05 4.59
N ASP A 172 12.06 7.29 5.83
CA ASP A 172 12.78 6.29 6.62
C ASP A 172 11.94 5.04 6.88
N MET A 173 10.62 5.20 7.10
CA MET A 173 9.70 4.07 7.27
C MET A 173 9.58 3.26 5.98
N ARG A 174 9.48 3.93 4.82
CA ARG A 174 9.44 3.26 3.52
C ARG A 174 10.72 2.46 3.25
N GLU A 175 11.88 3.05 3.53
CA GLU A 175 13.16 2.32 3.37
C GLU A 175 13.25 1.11 4.31
N LEU A 176 12.74 1.20 5.52
CA LEU A 176 12.65 0.06 6.43
C LEU A 176 11.74 -1.05 5.84
N VAL A 177 10.56 -0.70 5.34
CA VAL A 177 9.64 -1.66 4.71
C VAL A 177 10.28 -2.33 3.50
N LYS A 178 10.97 -1.57 2.63
CA LYS A 178 11.70 -2.12 1.47
C LYS A 178 12.80 -3.11 1.89
N ARG A 179 13.57 -2.79 2.93
CA ARG A 179 14.61 -3.71 3.45
C ARG A 179 14.01 -5.01 3.94
N LEU A 180 12.93 -4.95 4.74
CA LEU A 180 12.27 -6.14 5.25
C LEU A 180 11.66 -7.02 4.13
N ALA A 181 11.09 -6.38 3.10
CA ALA A 181 10.61 -7.09 1.92
C ALA A 181 11.76 -7.77 1.15
N ALA A 182 12.91 -7.12 1.00
CA ALA A 182 14.10 -7.68 0.37
C ALA A 182 14.68 -8.88 1.13
N GLU A 183 14.44 -8.96 2.45
CA GLU A 183 14.77 -10.12 3.29
C GLU A 183 13.76 -11.27 3.14
N GLY A 184 12.74 -11.12 2.30
CA GLY A 184 11.75 -12.16 1.97
C GLY A 184 10.50 -12.15 2.86
N ILE A 185 10.31 -11.11 3.68
CA ILE A 185 9.10 -10.97 4.48
C ILE A 185 7.96 -10.50 3.57
N THR A 186 6.83 -11.21 3.59
CA THR A 186 5.59 -10.75 2.97
C THR A 186 5.01 -9.60 3.79
N ILE A 187 4.59 -8.52 3.15
CA ILE A 187 4.07 -7.34 3.86
C ILE A 187 2.68 -7.00 3.35
N LEU A 188 1.71 -6.91 4.25
CA LEU A 188 0.40 -6.34 4.00
C LEU A 188 0.31 -5.01 4.76
N LEU A 189 0.28 -3.90 4.04
CA LEU A 189 0.12 -2.59 4.66
C LEU A 189 -1.17 -1.90 4.20
N SER A 190 -1.87 -1.27 5.14
CA SER A 190 -2.94 -0.35 4.78
C SER A 190 -2.40 1.06 4.64
N SER A 191 -2.95 1.81 3.69
CA SER A 191 -2.64 3.24 3.53
C SER A 191 -3.82 3.99 2.91
N HIS A 192 -3.90 5.29 3.17
CA HIS A 192 -4.72 6.23 2.42
C HIS A 192 -3.85 7.18 1.58
N ILE A 193 -2.53 7.01 1.62
CA ILE A 193 -1.54 7.81 0.88
C ILE A 193 -1.12 7.04 -0.37
N LEU A 194 -1.62 7.50 -1.51
CA LEU A 194 -1.44 6.86 -2.81
C LEU A 194 0.04 6.77 -3.24
N ALA A 195 0.78 7.86 -3.06
CA ALA A 195 2.21 7.93 -3.39
C ALA A 195 3.06 6.92 -2.58
N GLU A 196 2.65 6.59 -1.36
CA GLU A 196 3.30 5.56 -0.55
C GLU A 196 3.12 4.17 -1.14
N VAL A 197 1.88 3.85 -1.51
CA VAL A 197 1.53 2.55 -2.12
C VAL A 197 2.22 2.40 -3.48
N GLU A 198 2.28 3.47 -4.28
CA GLU A 198 2.95 3.49 -5.57
C GLU A 198 4.46 3.25 -5.46
N GLU A 199 5.09 3.73 -4.39
CA GLU A 199 6.52 3.56 -4.16
C GLU A 199 6.89 2.20 -3.55
N LEU A 200 6.00 1.60 -2.73
CA LEU A 200 6.32 0.42 -1.93
C LEU A 200 5.77 -0.88 -2.49
N CYS A 201 4.56 -0.83 -3.08
CA CYS A 201 3.78 -2.03 -3.30
C CYS A 201 3.96 -2.60 -4.71
N ASN A 202 3.99 -3.92 -4.84
CA ASN A 202 3.91 -4.60 -6.12
C ASN A 202 2.47 -5.01 -6.47
N ARG A 203 1.63 -5.23 -5.46
CA ARG A 203 0.21 -5.55 -5.60
C ARG A 203 -0.64 -4.65 -4.72
N VAL A 204 -1.86 -4.39 -5.16
CA VAL A 204 -2.79 -3.52 -4.43
C VAL A 204 -4.21 -4.07 -4.46
N ALA A 205 -4.96 -3.81 -3.38
CA ALA A 205 -6.40 -3.82 -3.41
C ALA A 205 -6.91 -2.44 -2.99
N ILE A 206 -7.82 -1.89 -3.79
CA ILE A 206 -8.47 -0.62 -3.54
C ILE A 206 -9.84 -0.89 -2.93
N ILE A 207 -10.06 -0.41 -1.70
CA ILE A 207 -11.35 -0.56 -1.00
C ILE A 207 -12.08 0.78 -0.91
N ARG A 208 -13.37 0.76 -1.20
CA ARG A 208 -14.30 1.89 -1.05
C ARG A 208 -15.63 1.40 -0.50
N SER A 209 -16.18 2.10 0.49
CA SER A 209 -17.49 1.76 1.10
C SER A 209 -17.63 0.28 1.48
N GLY A 210 -16.53 -0.32 1.99
CA GLY A 210 -16.50 -1.71 2.42
C GLY A 210 -16.37 -2.75 1.30
N ARG A 211 -16.16 -2.35 0.03
CA ARG A 211 -16.01 -3.24 -1.13
C ARG A 211 -14.65 -3.03 -1.79
N ILE A 212 -14.05 -4.11 -2.30
CA ILE A 212 -12.89 -4.00 -3.18
C ILE A 212 -13.38 -3.62 -4.57
N ILE A 213 -12.84 -2.53 -5.11
CA ILE A 213 -13.11 -2.05 -6.48
C ILE A 213 -11.99 -2.40 -7.45
N TYR A 214 -10.82 -2.74 -6.94
CA TYR A 214 -9.70 -3.27 -7.73
C TYR A 214 -8.83 -4.18 -6.85
N GLU A 215 -8.34 -5.29 -7.40
CA GLU A 215 -7.28 -6.13 -6.84
C GLU A 215 -6.39 -6.64 -7.97
N GLY A 216 -5.07 -6.43 -7.87
CA GLY A 216 -4.15 -6.87 -8.91
C GLY A 216 -2.73 -6.33 -8.74
N LEU A 217 -1.92 -6.51 -9.78
CA LEU A 217 -0.58 -5.90 -9.85
C LEU A 217 -0.71 -4.39 -10.00
N LEU A 218 0.04 -3.65 -9.18
CA LEU A 218 0.08 -2.19 -9.28
C LEU A 218 0.52 -1.72 -10.67
N GLN A 219 1.51 -2.41 -11.24
CA GLN A 219 2.02 -2.07 -12.57
C GLN A 219 0.95 -2.24 -13.66
N GLU A 220 0.11 -3.29 -13.60
CA GLU A 220 -1.01 -3.49 -14.53
C GLU A 220 -2.06 -2.39 -14.38
N LEU A 221 -2.38 -1.99 -13.14
CA LEU A 221 -3.28 -0.89 -12.87
C LEU A 221 -2.78 0.43 -13.49
N LEU A 222 -1.51 0.77 -13.26
CA LEU A 222 -0.88 1.97 -13.82
C LEU A 222 -0.80 1.92 -15.35
N GLN A 223 -0.52 0.75 -15.91
CA GLN A 223 -0.48 0.55 -17.37
C GLN A 223 -1.85 0.62 -18.02
N SER A 224 -2.90 0.12 -17.38
CA SER A 224 -4.27 0.18 -17.92
C SER A 224 -4.76 1.61 -18.11
N ALA A 225 -4.23 2.53 -17.33
CA ALA A 225 -4.51 3.96 -17.41
C ALA A 225 -3.41 4.74 -18.18
N ALA A 226 -2.26 4.13 -18.41
CA ALA A 226 -1.15 4.71 -19.17
C ALA A 226 -1.38 4.56 -20.68
N GLY A 227 -2.52 5.01 -21.17
CA GLY A 227 -2.90 4.97 -22.58
C GLY A 227 -2.84 6.33 -23.25
N GLY A 228 -1.74 7.10 -23.12
CA GLY A 228 -1.72 8.41 -23.75
C GLY A 228 -0.39 9.13 -23.62
N PHE A 229 -0.34 10.28 -24.29
CA PHE A 229 0.80 11.18 -24.26
C PHE A 229 0.33 12.60 -23.96
N ARG A 230 1.19 13.35 -23.29
CA ARG A 230 1.06 14.79 -23.13
C ARG A 230 2.09 15.46 -24.04
N LEU A 231 1.60 16.37 -24.88
CA LEU A 231 2.43 17.13 -25.80
C LEU A 231 2.29 18.62 -25.50
N ARG A 232 3.41 19.27 -25.26
CA ARG A 232 3.51 20.72 -25.24
C ARG A 232 4.18 21.19 -26.51
N ALA A 233 3.44 21.94 -27.31
CA ALA A 233 3.88 22.45 -28.63
C ALA A 233 3.88 23.99 -28.67
N SER A 234 4.67 24.58 -29.58
CA SER A 234 4.72 26.02 -29.79
C SER A 234 3.38 26.62 -30.27
N ASP A 235 2.54 25.82 -30.91
CA ASP A 235 1.18 26.16 -31.37
C ASP A 235 0.28 24.96 -31.12
N PRO A 236 -0.39 24.89 -29.96
CA PRO A 236 -1.20 23.74 -29.59
C PRO A 236 -2.39 23.47 -30.51
N GLU A 237 -3.05 24.51 -31.03
CA GLU A 237 -4.21 24.34 -31.93
C GLU A 237 -3.79 23.76 -33.30
N ARG A 238 -2.71 24.26 -33.87
CA ARG A 238 -2.16 23.69 -35.09
C ARG A 238 -1.64 22.27 -34.88
N ALA A 239 -0.99 22.03 -33.75
CA ALA A 239 -0.53 20.69 -33.38
C ALA A 239 -1.69 19.71 -33.27
N ARG A 240 -2.81 20.12 -32.65
CA ARG A 240 -4.04 19.33 -32.58
C ARG A 240 -4.56 18.95 -33.98
N ALA A 241 -4.63 19.93 -34.89
CA ALA A 241 -5.07 19.68 -36.25
C ALA A 241 -4.19 18.68 -37.00
N VAL A 242 -2.86 18.75 -36.82
CA VAL A 242 -1.88 17.81 -37.40
C VAL A 242 -2.05 16.41 -36.82
N LEU A 243 -2.24 16.25 -35.50
CA LEU A 243 -2.46 14.95 -34.85
C LEU A 243 -3.75 14.29 -35.36
N LEU A 244 -4.86 15.03 -35.40
CA LEU A 244 -6.14 14.53 -35.95
C LEU A 244 -6.04 14.11 -37.41
N ALA A 245 -5.32 14.89 -38.24
CA ALA A 245 -5.09 14.56 -39.65
C ALA A 245 -4.25 13.29 -39.86
N ARG A 246 -3.51 12.86 -38.83
CA ARG A 246 -2.73 11.60 -38.80
C ARG A 246 -3.45 10.44 -38.15
N GLY A 247 -4.73 10.60 -37.83
CA GLY A 247 -5.57 9.54 -37.24
C GLY A 247 -5.36 9.32 -35.74
N VAL A 248 -4.72 10.26 -35.04
CA VAL A 248 -4.64 10.20 -33.59
C VAL A 248 -6.00 10.57 -33.00
N GLU A 249 -6.62 9.64 -32.32
CA GLU A 249 -7.94 9.81 -31.75
C GLU A 249 -7.87 10.43 -30.32
N GLY A 250 -8.96 11.02 -29.86
CA GLY A 250 -9.10 11.50 -28.48
C GLY A 250 -8.20 12.70 -28.12
N VAL A 251 -7.75 13.49 -29.10
CA VAL A 251 -6.87 14.64 -28.86
C VAL A 251 -7.64 15.75 -28.15
N GLN A 252 -7.31 16.00 -26.89
CA GLN A 252 -7.88 17.04 -26.04
C GLN A 252 -6.84 18.12 -25.74
N LEU A 253 -7.25 19.38 -25.76
CA LEU A 253 -6.44 20.50 -25.29
C LEU A 253 -6.87 20.88 -23.86
N VAL A 254 -5.97 20.66 -22.90
CA VAL A 254 -6.20 20.92 -21.47
C VAL A 254 -5.04 21.74 -20.95
N ASP A 255 -5.30 22.91 -20.41
CA ASP A 255 -4.29 23.81 -19.81
C ASP A 255 -3.09 24.12 -20.72
N GLY A 256 -3.34 24.22 -22.04
CA GLY A 256 -2.29 24.50 -23.05
C GLY A 256 -1.43 23.31 -23.44
N GLU A 257 -1.75 22.11 -22.95
CA GLU A 257 -1.14 20.85 -23.35
C GLU A 257 -2.14 19.98 -24.12
N LEU A 258 -1.64 19.25 -25.12
CA LEU A 258 -2.43 18.25 -25.82
C LEU A 258 -2.31 16.92 -25.11
N ARG A 259 -3.45 16.30 -24.80
CA ARG A 259 -3.55 14.93 -24.28
C ARG A 259 -4.22 14.05 -25.33
N PHE A 260 -3.64 12.89 -25.60
CA PHE A 260 -4.16 11.95 -26.61
C PHE A 260 -3.62 10.55 -26.40
N GLN A 261 -4.30 9.57 -26.96
CA GLN A 261 -3.85 8.18 -26.95
C GLN A 261 -3.16 7.84 -28.26
N ALA A 262 -2.01 7.17 -28.18
CA ALA A 262 -1.27 6.70 -29.35
C ALA A 262 -0.33 5.55 -28.95
N ASP A 263 -0.03 4.67 -29.88
CA ASP A 263 1.05 3.70 -29.77
C ASP A 263 2.41 4.30 -30.19
N ALA A 264 3.48 3.54 -30.02
CA ALA A 264 4.84 4.02 -30.33
C ALA A 264 5.00 4.43 -31.79
N ALA A 265 4.40 3.71 -32.75
CA ALA A 265 4.49 4.00 -34.18
C ALA A 265 3.73 5.29 -34.52
N ALA A 266 2.55 5.48 -33.92
CA ALA A 266 1.77 6.71 -34.10
C ALA A 266 2.49 7.93 -33.53
N ILE A 267 3.20 7.79 -32.40
CA ILE A 267 4.02 8.85 -31.82
C ILE A 267 5.19 9.25 -32.71
N GLU A 268 5.91 8.29 -33.29
CA GLU A 268 6.99 8.58 -34.22
C GLU A 268 6.46 9.34 -35.46
N ALA A 269 5.36 8.85 -36.05
CA ALA A 269 4.73 9.51 -37.20
C ALA A 269 4.20 10.91 -36.84
N ALA A 270 3.62 11.09 -35.67
CA ALA A 270 3.12 12.37 -35.17
C ALA A 270 4.25 13.39 -34.95
N THR A 271 5.36 12.99 -34.32
CA THR A 271 6.52 13.87 -34.11
C THR A 271 7.15 14.36 -35.39
N VAL A 272 7.30 13.47 -36.40
CA VAL A 272 7.79 13.84 -37.72
C VAL A 272 6.85 14.84 -38.40
N ALA A 273 5.53 14.58 -38.33
CA ALA A 273 4.53 15.46 -38.96
C ALA A 273 4.48 16.86 -38.34
N LEU A 274 4.59 16.94 -37.01
CA LEU A 274 4.67 18.22 -36.28
C LEU A 274 5.91 19.02 -36.69
N GLY A 275 7.07 18.35 -36.79
CA GLY A 275 8.31 18.97 -37.27
C GLY A 275 8.21 19.46 -38.72
N GLN A 276 7.61 18.68 -39.63
CA GLN A 276 7.36 19.09 -41.00
C GLN A 276 6.39 20.28 -41.13
N ALA A 277 5.43 20.39 -40.19
CA ALA A 277 4.53 21.52 -40.09
C ALA A 277 5.16 22.77 -39.46
N GLY A 278 6.44 22.71 -39.07
CA GLY A 278 7.15 23.80 -38.42
C GLY A 278 6.71 24.06 -36.98
N ILE A 279 6.11 23.06 -36.32
CA ILE A 279 5.62 23.15 -34.95
C ILE A 279 6.71 22.62 -34.03
N GLY A 280 7.21 23.48 -33.13
CA GLY A 280 8.21 23.10 -32.12
C GLY A 280 7.58 22.26 -31.01
N ILE A 281 8.25 21.18 -30.61
CA ILE A 281 7.88 20.34 -29.48
C ILE A 281 8.77 20.72 -28.31
N SER A 282 8.17 21.21 -27.20
CA SER A 282 8.91 21.53 -25.99
C SER A 282 8.85 20.41 -24.94
N ALA A 283 7.83 19.55 -25.00
CA ALA A 283 7.74 18.33 -24.20
C ALA A 283 6.84 17.31 -24.91
N LEU A 284 7.24 16.05 -24.87
CA LEU A 284 6.41 14.89 -25.24
C LEU A 284 6.69 13.81 -24.19
N VAL A 285 5.74 13.60 -23.33
CA VAL A 285 5.88 12.64 -22.22
C VAL A 285 4.73 11.64 -22.25
N PRO A 286 4.98 10.36 -21.95
CA PRO A 286 3.90 9.43 -21.73
C PRO A 286 2.96 9.99 -20.64
N ASN A 287 1.66 9.88 -20.87
CA ASN A 287 0.69 10.18 -19.83
C ASN A 287 0.67 8.97 -18.88
N SER A 288 1.61 8.96 -17.93
CA SER A 288 1.53 8.02 -16.83
C SER A 288 0.42 8.52 -15.91
N ALA A 289 -0.73 7.84 -15.93
CA ALA A 289 -1.72 8.09 -14.91
C ALA A 289 -1.07 7.78 -13.56
N THR A 290 -1.15 8.71 -12.64
CA THR A 290 -0.78 8.45 -11.25
C THR A 290 -1.85 7.59 -10.61
N LEU A 291 -1.49 6.83 -9.59
CA LEU A 291 -2.48 6.08 -8.80
C LEU A 291 -3.57 7.01 -8.25
N GLU A 292 -3.27 8.29 -8.05
CA GLU A 292 -4.20 9.32 -7.60
C GLU A 292 -5.27 9.64 -8.66
N GLU A 293 -4.87 9.86 -9.90
CA GLU A 293 -5.81 10.09 -11.01
C GLU A 293 -6.72 8.88 -11.25
N LEU A 294 -6.16 7.67 -11.14
CA LEU A 294 -6.93 6.44 -11.24
C LEU A 294 -7.93 6.28 -10.10
N PHE A 295 -7.48 6.52 -8.89
CA PHE A 295 -8.31 6.43 -7.70
C PHE A 295 -9.48 7.42 -7.77
N LEU A 296 -9.24 8.66 -8.19
CA LEU A 296 -10.28 9.66 -8.39
C LEU A 296 -11.29 9.22 -9.48
N GLY A 297 -10.82 8.76 -10.64
CA GLY A 297 -11.68 8.24 -11.71
C GLY A 297 -12.57 7.10 -11.26
N MET A 298 -12.01 6.07 -10.60
CA MET A 298 -12.76 4.95 -10.04
C MET A 298 -13.76 5.37 -8.95
N THR A 299 -13.54 6.55 -8.33
CA THR A 299 -14.43 7.04 -7.28
C THR A 299 -15.56 7.94 -7.81
N GLU A 300 -15.43 8.52 -8.99
CA GLU A 300 -16.44 9.39 -9.60
C GLU A 300 -17.48 8.62 -10.45
N GLU A 301 -17.07 7.55 -11.13
CA GLU A 301 -17.96 6.74 -12.00
C GLU A 301 -19.12 6.04 -11.27
N GLU A 302 -18.99 5.73 -9.98
CA GLU A 302 -20.09 5.14 -9.19
C GLU A 302 -21.04 6.18 -8.55
N ALA A 303 -20.77 7.47 -8.70
CA ALA A 303 -21.62 8.55 -8.14
C ALA A 303 -22.62 9.10 -9.16
N ALA A 304 -22.55 8.64 -10.41
CA ALA A 304 -23.45 8.98 -11.51
C ALA A 304 -24.41 7.84 -11.81
#